data_eb32ddbd7221fd8a86ffac0c912311af
#
_entry.id   eb32ddbd7221fd8a86ffac0c912311af
#
_cell.length_a   1.000
_cell.length_b   1.000
_cell.length_c   1.000
_cell.angle_alpha   90.00
_cell.angle_beta   90.00
_cell.angle_gamma   90.00
#
_symmetry.space_group_name_H-M   'P 1'
#
loop_
_entity.id
_entity.type
_entity.pdbx_description
1 polymer ?
#
loop_
_entity_poly.entity_id
_entity_poly.type
_entity_poly.pdbx_seq_one_letter_code
_entity_poly.pdbx_strand_id
1 'polypeptide(L)'
;MNENHKELISMGLTVGIICLTLFIIHRFIPSMVWASIIVIATYPLYKRWCHLFGYRDTLSALLFTTLIGLLFLLPLSWLVRILVKEIQFFINFLQDINQQGGAAPEFLKNFPFVGNDLVSYWDSNIGKPGKIRDFLSNVHLSLTPTSYYVKEIGANLAHRSIQVGFTLLSLFFFYRDGDKLLAQVYQVGEYCLGQRWFRYADRLPKALSATVNGTIVVGLGVGFLMGVCYGLVGFPAPTLTGFITALAAMIPFVVPIVFVTVAMILFSVGSMVGAIIVLVWGTLVMFVADHFVKPVLIGGAIELPFLAVLFGILGGVETLGLLGLFLGPVVMVLFVTLWQEPQATPYIKKPVKL
;
A
#
# COMPACT_ATOMS: atom_id res chain seq x y z
N MET A 1 41.27 38.38 -8.87
CA MET A 1 40.50 37.27 -8.35
C MET A 1 40.69 36.14 -9.35
N ASN A 2 41.46 35.09 -8.95
CA ASN A 2 41.82 33.98 -9.85
C ASN A 2 40.58 33.29 -10.39
N GLU A 3 40.61 32.85 -11.66
CA GLU A 3 39.49 32.10 -12.29
C GLU A 3 39.05 30.91 -11.44
N ASN A 4 39.96 30.20 -10.82
CA ASN A 4 39.69 29.11 -9.90
C ASN A 4 38.80 29.53 -8.70
N HIS A 5 38.95 30.74 -8.17
CA HIS A 5 38.11 31.23 -7.07
C HIS A 5 36.68 31.55 -7.54
N LYS A 6 36.50 32.03 -8.76
CA LYS A 6 35.18 32.27 -9.34
C LYS A 6 34.45 30.94 -9.61
N GLU A 7 35.13 29.93 -10.12
CA GLU A 7 34.56 28.61 -10.33
C GLU A 7 34.18 27.94 -9.03
N LEU A 8 35.00 28.03 -7.98
CA LEU A 8 34.69 27.47 -6.66
C LEU A 8 33.46 28.14 -6.02
N ILE A 9 33.36 29.47 -6.13
CA ILE A 9 32.23 30.24 -5.61
C ILE A 9 30.95 29.89 -6.41
N SER A 10 31.05 29.81 -7.73
CA SER A 10 29.90 29.41 -8.59
C SER A 10 29.42 28.00 -8.27
N MET A 11 30.35 27.04 -8.11
CA MET A 11 30.04 25.66 -7.73
C MET A 11 29.41 25.58 -6.32
N GLY A 12 29.94 26.30 -5.34
CA GLY A 12 29.38 26.37 -3.99
C GLY A 12 27.99 26.98 -3.97
N LEU A 13 27.75 28.03 -4.77
CA LEU A 13 26.44 28.66 -4.89
C LEU A 13 25.42 27.74 -5.56
N THR A 14 25.83 27.03 -6.61
CA THR A 14 24.98 26.06 -7.29
C THR A 14 24.58 24.91 -6.36
N VAL A 15 25.54 24.34 -5.64
CA VAL A 15 25.31 23.28 -4.63
C VAL A 15 24.39 23.80 -3.53
N GLY A 16 24.63 25.03 -3.03
CA GLY A 16 23.79 25.65 -2.01
C GLY A 16 22.33 25.82 -2.48
N ILE A 17 22.11 26.28 -3.71
CA ILE A 17 20.75 26.42 -4.28
C ILE A 17 20.09 25.04 -4.42
N ILE A 18 20.81 24.03 -4.90
CA ILE A 18 20.28 22.65 -5.04
C ILE A 18 19.89 22.10 -3.66
N CYS A 19 20.75 22.23 -2.66
CA CYS A 19 20.46 21.78 -1.29
C CYS A 19 19.24 22.50 -0.70
N LEU A 20 19.15 23.83 -0.88
CA LEU A 20 18.01 24.62 -0.42
C LEU A 20 16.71 24.20 -1.13
N THR A 21 16.78 23.98 -2.43
CA THR A 21 15.64 23.52 -3.23
C THR A 21 15.16 22.14 -2.76
N LEU A 22 16.06 21.19 -2.56
CA LEU A 22 15.74 19.86 -2.03
C LEU A 22 15.16 19.95 -0.62
N PHE A 23 15.70 20.82 0.23
CA PHE A 23 15.18 21.07 1.58
C PHE A 23 13.78 21.65 1.57
N ILE A 24 13.42 22.53 0.63
CA ILE A 24 12.06 23.08 0.50
C ILE A 24 11.10 22.01 -0.05
N ILE A 25 11.52 21.26 -1.06
CA ILE A 25 10.66 20.34 -1.79
C ILE A 25 10.46 19.00 -1.03
N HIS A 26 11.35 18.65 -0.08
CA HIS A 26 11.33 17.32 0.55
C HIS A 26 9.95 16.91 1.10
N ARG A 27 9.16 17.86 1.63
CA ARG A 27 7.81 17.62 2.15
C ARG A 27 6.80 17.24 1.06
N PHE A 28 7.04 17.63 -0.18
CA PHE A 28 6.18 17.36 -1.32
C PHE A 28 6.60 16.11 -2.11
N ILE A 29 7.82 15.60 -1.86
CA ILE A 29 8.33 14.41 -2.54
C ILE A 29 7.36 13.23 -2.44
N PRO A 30 6.79 12.87 -1.28
CA PRO A 30 5.83 11.78 -1.20
C PRO A 30 4.60 11.98 -2.11
N SER A 31 4.08 13.22 -2.17
CA SER A 31 2.94 13.55 -3.03
C SER A 31 3.28 13.43 -4.52
N MET A 32 4.48 13.90 -4.92
CA MET A 32 4.97 13.77 -6.30
C MET A 32 5.22 12.32 -6.68
N VAL A 33 5.75 11.52 -5.75
CA VAL A 33 5.98 10.09 -5.98
C VAL A 33 4.66 9.35 -6.15
N TRP A 34 3.64 9.61 -5.30
CA TRP A 34 2.30 9.07 -5.48
C TRP A 34 1.70 9.45 -6.83
N ALA A 35 1.81 10.73 -7.22
CA ALA A 35 1.35 11.20 -8.51
C ALA A 35 2.06 10.47 -9.67
N SER A 36 3.39 10.30 -9.58
CA SER A 36 4.16 9.56 -10.59
C SER A 36 3.71 8.09 -10.71
N ILE A 37 3.49 7.41 -9.59
CA ILE A 37 3.00 6.03 -9.55
C ILE A 37 1.64 5.93 -10.25
N ILE A 38 0.71 6.82 -9.90
CA ILE A 38 -0.64 6.83 -10.47
C ILE A 38 -0.59 7.16 -11.96
N VAL A 39 0.19 8.17 -12.36
CA VAL A 39 0.34 8.55 -13.79
C VAL A 39 0.88 7.37 -14.58
N ILE A 40 1.98 6.75 -14.17
CA ILE A 40 2.59 5.64 -14.91
C ILE A 40 1.61 4.47 -15.07
N ALA A 41 0.83 4.16 -14.03
CA ALA A 41 -0.17 3.09 -14.07
C ALA A 41 -1.36 3.42 -14.99
N THR A 42 -1.78 4.69 -15.02
CA THR A 42 -3.00 5.12 -15.72
C THR A 42 -2.74 5.86 -17.05
N TYR A 43 -1.48 6.08 -17.42
CA TYR A 43 -1.11 6.81 -18.64
C TYR A 43 -1.71 6.22 -19.93
N PRO A 44 -1.78 4.89 -20.12
CA PRO A 44 -2.44 4.30 -21.28
C PRO A 44 -3.93 4.65 -21.38
N LEU A 45 -4.61 4.75 -20.22
CA LEU A 45 -6.02 5.16 -20.14
C LEU A 45 -6.16 6.65 -20.44
N TYR A 46 -5.25 7.49 -19.92
CA TYR A 46 -5.23 8.92 -20.20
C TYR A 46 -5.03 9.22 -21.69
N LYS A 47 -4.12 8.52 -22.38
CA LYS A 47 -3.96 8.68 -23.84
C LYS A 47 -5.25 8.37 -24.59
N ARG A 48 -5.98 7.30 -24.24
CA ARG A 48 -7.28 6.99 -24.85
C ARG A 48 -8.31 8.09 -24.56
N TRP A 49 -8.31 8.63 -23.34
CA TRP A 49 -9.18 9.74 -22.92
C TRP A 49 -8.93 11.01 -23.74
N CYS A 50 -7.66 11.39 -23.99
CA CYS A 50 -7.31 12.54 -24.81
C CYS A 50 -7.86 12.45 -26.24
N HIS A 51 -7.87 11.25 -26.83
CA HIS A 51 -8.48 11.03 -28.15
C HIS A 51 -9.98 11.38 -28.18
N LEU A 52 -10.72 11.17 -27.09
CA LEU A 52 -12.15 11.48 -27.00
C LEU A 52 -12.40 13.00 -26.91
N PHE A 53 -11.48 13.77 -26.34
CA PHE A 53 -11.62 15.22 -26.10
C PHE A 53 -10.86 16.11 -27.09
N GLY A 54 -10.43 15.56 -28.23
CA GLY A 54 -9.86 16.33 -29.33
C GLY A 54 -8.53 17.03 -28.98
N TYR A 55 -7.66 16.38 -28.18
CA TYR A 55 -6.30 16.84 -27.85
C TYR A 55 -6.20 18.20 -27.15
N ARG A 56 -7.20 18.60 -26.37
CA ARG A 56 -7.10 19.78 -25.49
C ARG A 56 -6.39 19.39 -24.21
N ASP A 57 -5.06 19.44 -24.18
CA ASP A 57 -4.21 18.90 -23.11
C ASP A 57 -4.61 19.35 -21.71
N THR A 58 -4.85 20.66 -21.52
CA THR A 58 -5.20 21.22 -20.20
C THR A 58 -6.58 20.73 -19.73
N LEU A 59 -7.59 20.73 -20.61
CA LEU A 59 -8.96 20.33 -20.26
C LEU A 59 -9.02 18.82 -20.00
N SER A 60 -8.38 18.05 -20.87
CA SER A 60 -8.29 16.58 -20.74
C SER A 60 -7.59 16.18 -19.45
N ALA A 61 -6.47 16.84 -19.10
CA ALA A 61 -5.74 16.60 -17.86
C ALA A 61 -6.59 16.96 -16.63
N LEU A 62 -7.29 18.09 -16.65
CA LEU A 62 -8.13 18.53 -15.54
C LEU A 62 -9.28 17.55 -15.30
N LEU A 63 -10.03 17.20 -16.34
CA LEU A 63 -11.16 16.29 -16.24
C LEU A 63 -10.72 14.89 -15.81
N PHE A 64 -9.60 14.39 -16.37
CA PHE A 64 -9.10 13.08 -16.02
C PHE A 64 -8.55 13.03 -14.58
N THR A 65 -7.85 14.07 -14.12
CA THR A 65 -7.39 14.20 -12.72
C THR A 65 -8.58 14.24 -11.77
N THR A 66 -9.63 15.01 -12.11
CA THR A 66 -10.85 15.07 -11.29
C THR A 66 -11.54 13.71 -11.24
N LEU A 67 -11.64 13.02 -12.38
CA LEU A 67 -12.22 11.67 -12.46
C LEU A 67 -11.44 10.69 -11.58
N ILE A 68 -10.11 10.66 -11.69
CA ILE A 68 -9.24 9.81 -10.86
C ILE A 68 -9.41 10.18 -9.38
N GLY A 69 -9.40 11.50 -9.04
CA GLY A 69 -9.62 11.96 -7.68
C GLY A 69 -10.94 11.47 -7.11
N LEU A 70 -12.04 11.61 -7.85
CA LEU A 70 -13.35 11.14 -7.43
C LEU A 70 -13.41 9.61 -7.31
N LEU A 71 -12.83 8.90 -8.27
CA LEU A 71 -12.77 7.43 -8.28
C LEU A 71 -12.07 6.86 -7.04
N PHE A 72 -11.04 7.55 -6.53
CA PHE A 72 -10.33 7.13 -5.31
C PHE A 72 -10.96 7.69 -4.04
N LEU A 73 -11.30 8.98 -4.02
CA LEU A 73 -11.76 9.64 -2.79
C LEU A 73 -13.18 9.23 -2.38
N LEU A 74 -14.10 8.98 -3.33
CA LEU A 74 -15.46 8.56 -2.99
C LEU A 74 -15.50 7.17 -2.32
N PRO A 75 -14.93 6.10 -2.91
CA PRO A 75 -14.88 4.81 -2.24
C PRO A 75 -14.09 4.85 -0.93
N LEU A 76 -12.97 5.60 -0.90
CA LEU A 76 -12.17 5.74 0.30
C LEU A 76 -12.95 6.42 1.43
N SER A 77 -13.69 7.49 1.14
CA SER A 77 -14.51 8.19 2.13
C SER A 77 -15.64 7.31 2.67
N TRP A 78 -16.25 6.50 1.79
CA TRP A 78 -17.26 5.53 2.18
C TRP A 78 -16.67 4.42 3.06
N LEU A 79 -15.53 3.87 2.65
CA LEU A 79 -14.78 2.86 3.41
C LEU A 79 -14.39 3.38 4.79
N VAL A 80 -13.82 4.59 4.89
CA VAL A 80 -13.44 5.22 6.17
C VAL A 80 -14.64 5.33 7.11
N ARG A 81 -15.84 5.70 6.60
CA ARG A 81 -17.05 5.77 7.43
C ARG A 81 -17.45 4.40 7.99
N ILE A 82 -17.35 3.34 7.18
CA ILE A 82 -17.66 1.97 7.64
C ILE A 82 -16.60 1.53 8.66
N LEU A 83 -15.31 1.73 8.37
CA LEU A 83 -14.23 1.37 9.28
C LEU A 83 -14.37 2.06 10.63
N VAL A 84 -14.71 3.35 10.65
CA VAL A 84 -14.94 4.09 11.91
C VAL A 84 -16.08 3.46 12.70
N LYS A 85 -17.19 3.07 12.06
CA LYS A 85 -18.31 2.41 12.74
C LYS A 85 -17.92 1.02 13.29
N GLU A 86 -17.22 0.22 12.51
CA GLU A 86 -16.76 -1.11 12.94
C GLU A 86 -15.74 -1.01 14.08
N ILE A 87 -14.80 -0.07 14.01
CA ILE A 87 -13.86 0.20 15.12
C ILE A 87 -14.61 0.65 16.38
N GLN A 88 -15.61 1.53 16.25
CA GLN A 88 -16.45 1.95 17.40
C GLN A 88 -17.17 0.76 18.02
N PHE A 89 -17.78 -0.09 17.19
CA PHE A 89 -18.43 -1.30 17.65
C PHE A 89 -17.45 -2.22 18.41
N PHE A 90 -16.26 -2.42 17.86
CA PHE A 90 -15.24 -3.26 18.49
C PHE A 90 -14.73 -2.69 19.81
N ILE A 91 -14.50 -1.37 19.89
CA ILE A 91 -14.09 -0.70 21.12
C ILE A 91 -15.19 -0.82 22.18
N ASN A 92 -16.46 -0.59 21.82
CA ASN A 92 -17.59 -0.72 22.75
C ASN A 92 -17.71 -2.17 23.25
N PHE A 93 -17.58 -3.15 22.36
CA PHE A 93 -17.57 -4.56 22.72
C PHE A 93 -16.45 -4.91 23.72
N LEU A 94 -15.24 -4.41 23.51
CA LEU A 94 -14.14 -4.58 24.45
C LEU A 94 -14.38 -3.88 25.78
N GLN A 95 -15.02 -2.70 25.78
CA GLN A 95 -15.39 -1.97 26.99
C GLN A 95 -16.46 -2.70 27.79
N ASP A 96 -17.45 -3.28 27.12
CA ASP A 96 -18.52 -4.07 27.79
C ASP A 96 -17.91 -5.30 28.47
N ILE A 97 -17.03 -6.04 27.79
CA ILE A 97 -16.30 -7.16 28.41
C ILE A 97 -15.41 -6.68 29.55
N ASN A 98 -14.78 -5.53 29.43
CA ASN A 98 -13.94 -4.98 30.50
C ASN A 98 -14.74 -4.55 31.72
N GLN A 99 -16.01 -4.10 31.58
CA GLN A 99 -16.86 -3.67 32.66
C GLN A 99 -17.57 -4.86 33.35
N GLN A 100 -18.08 -5.80 32.56
CA GLN A 100 -18.90 -6.91 33.07
C GLN A 100 -18.08 -8.14 33.44
N GLY A 101 -16.83 -8.21 32.98
CA GLY A 101 -16.07 -9.46 32.91
C GLY A 101 -16.63 -10.35 31.78
N GLY A 102 -15.82 -11.17 31.20
CA GLY A 102 -16.22 -12.14 30.19
C GLY A 102 -15.90 -13.54 30.68
N ALA A 103 -16.93 -14.40 30.88
CA ALA A 103 -16.69 -15.82 31.12
C ALA A 103 -15.81 -16.37 29.96
N ALA A 104 -14.89 -17.26 30.30
CA ALA A 104 -14.09 -17.95 29.27
C ALA A 104 -15.03 -18.60 28.26
N PRO A 105 -14.87 -18.31 26.95
CA PRO A 105 -15.68 -18.92 25.92
C PRO A 105 -15.65 -20.44 26.04
N GLU A 106 -16.80 -21.11 25.88
CA GLU A 106 -16.92 -22.57 26.10
C GLU A 106 -15.96 -23.40 25.23
N PHE A 107 -15.57 -22.87 24.08
CA PHE A 107 -14.60 -23.52 23.19
C PHE A 107 -13.21 -23.67 23.84
N LEU A 108 -12.78 -22.74 24.70
CA LEU A 108 -11.50 -22.85 25.41
C LEU A 108 -11.48 -24.11 26.31
N LYS A 109 -12.64 -24.49 26.85
CA LYS A 109 -12.81 -25.73 27.61
C LYS A 109 -12.66 -26.99 26.76
N ASN A 110 -13.01 -26.89 25.46
CA ASN A 110 -13.04 -28.02 24.54
C ASN A 110 -11.70 -28.27 23.81
N PHE A 111 -10.68 -27.45 24.06
CA PHE A 111 -9.35 -27.69 23.48
C PHE A 111 -8.70 -28.93 24.13
N PRO A 112 -8.36 -29.95 23.31
CA PRO A 112 -7.69 -31.13 23.83
C PRO A 112 -6.32 -30.78 24.39
N PHE A 113 -5.98 -31.28 25.58
CA PHE A 113 -4.71 -31.11 26.31
C PHE A 113 -4.44 -29.77 26.97
N VAL A 114 -4.99 -28.64 26.48
CA VAL A 114 -4.63 -27.27 26.95
C VAL A 114 -5.87 -26.46 27.41
N GLY A 115 -7.08 -27.02 27.29
CA GLY A 115 -8.33 -26.28 27.53
C GLY A 115 -8.43 -25.69 28.95
N ASN A 116 -8.07 -26.45 29.98
CA ASN A 116 -8.10 -25.99 31.36
C ASN A 116 -7.06 -24.89 31.62
N ASP A 117 -5.88 -24.97 31.03
CA ASP A 117 -4.83 -23.97 31.16
C ASP A 117 -5.21 -22.68 30.45
N LEU A 118 -5.84 -22.78 29.29
CA LEU A 118 -6.37 -21.63 28.54
C LEU A 118 -7.52 -20.94 29.28
N VAL A 119 -8.42 -21.70 29.92
CA VAL A 119 -9.50 -21.13 30.74
C VAL A 119 -8.91 -20.45 31.97
N SER A 120 -7.97 -21.07 32.65
CA SER A 120 -7.31 -20.47 33.83
C SER A 120 -6.53 -19.21 33.48
N TYR A 121 -5.88 -19.21 32.32
CA TYR A 121 -5.20 -18.03 31.77
C TYR A 121 -6.20 -16.93 31.42
N TRP A 122 -7.32 -17.27 30.78
CA TRP A 122 -8.40 -16.35 30.47
C TRP A 122 -8.97 -15.71 31.74
N ASP A 123 -9.39 -16.52 32.73
CA ASP A 123 -10.00 -16.06 33.96
C ASP A 123 -9.02 -15.21 34.82
N SER A 124 -7.72 -15.49 34.71
CA SER A 124 -6.70 -14.71 35.44
C SER A 124 -6.33 -13.41 34.76
N ASN A 125 -6.31 -13.36 33.43
CA ASN A 125 -5.75 -12.25 32.67
C ASN A 125 -6.77 -11.44 31.86
N ILE A 126 -7.93 -12.00 31.53
CA ILE A 126 -8.91 -11.36 30.64
C ILE A 126 -10.33 -11.35 31.26
N GLY A 127 -10.73 -12.44 31.90
CA GLY A 127 -12.10 -12.66 32.36
C GLY A 127 -12.57 -11.80 33.54
N LYS A 128 -11.68 -11.16 34.27
CA LYS A 128 -12.04 -10.28 35.40
C LYS A 128 -12.25 -8.84 34.93
N PRO A 129 -13.21 -8.10 35.49
CA PRO A 129 -13.40 -6.69 35.23
C PRO A 129 -12.09 -5.90 35.38
N GLY A 130 -11.77 -5.05 34.43
CA GLY A 130 -10.56 -4.23 34.41
C GLY A 130 -9.30 -4.88 33.81
N LYS A 131 -9.23 -6.19 33.71
CA LYS A 131 -8.04 -6.92 33.25
C LYS A 131 -7.75 -6.77 31.76
N ILE A 132 -8.76 -6.60 30.94
CA ILE A 132 -8.58 -6.30 29.50
C ILE A 132 -7.84 -4.98 29.32
N ARG A 133 -8.13 -3.99 30.16
CA ARG A 133 -7.43 -2.70 30.13
C ARG A 133 -5.95 -2.86 30.43
N ASP A 134 -5.61 -3.67 31.43
CA ASP A 134 -4.21 -3.95 31.81
C ASP A 134 -3.49 -4.70 30.69
N PHE A 135 -4.13 -5.70 30.11
CA PHE A 135 -3.58 -6.46 28.96
C PHE A 135 -3.34 -5.56 27.74
N LEU A 136 -4.31 -4.72 27.38
CA LEU A 136 -4.20 -3.80 26.24
C LEU A 136 -3.16 -2.70 26.50
N SER A 137 -2.99 -2.24 27.74
CA SER A 137 -1.94 -1.29 28.10
C SER A 137 -0.54 -1.90 27.94
N ASN A 138 -0.37 -3.17 28.23
CA ASN A 138 0.89 -3.90 28.03
C ASN A 138 1.24 -4.08 26.55
N VAL A 139 0.23 -4.13 25.66
CA VAL A 139 0.40 -4.21 24.19
C VAL A 139 0.42 -2.79 23.57
N HIS A 140 0.52 -1.72 24.37
CA HIS A 140 0.47 -0.31 23.93
C HIS A 140 -0.84 0.06 23.21
N LEU A 141 -1.90 -0.71 23.39
CA LEU A 141 -3.24 -0.42 22.90
C LEU A 141 -4.07 0.17 24.08
N SER A 142 -4.50 1.42 23.94
CA SER A 142 -5.30 2.09 24.98
C SER A 142 -6.78 2.02 24.63
N LEU A 143 -7.64 1.62 25.58
CA LEU A 143 -9.09 1.79 25.50
C LEU A 143 -9.48 3.26 25.75
N THR A 144 -8.88 4.19 25.01
CA THR A 144 -9.24 5.60 25.09
C THR A 144 -10.64 5.83 24.52
N PRO A 145 -11.40 6.81 25.04
CA PRO A 145 -12.72 7.12 24.49
C PRO A 145 -12.68 7.35 22.99
N THR A 146 -13.65 6.82 22.28
CA THR A 146 -13.77 6.90 20.81
C THR A 146 -13.63 8.34 20.28
N SER A 147 -14.01 9.34 21.08
CA SER A 147 -13.85 10.76 20.77
C SER A 147 -12.39 11.20 20.58
N TYR A 148 -11.44 10.56 21.26
CA TYR A 148 -10.01 10.84 21.10
C TYR A 148 -9.52 10.34 19.75
N TYR A 149 -9.83 9.10 19.39
CA TYR A 149 -9.45 8.54 18.08
C TYR A 149 -10.11 9.29 16.91
N VAL A 150 -11.39 9.70 17.07
CA VAL A 150 -12.08 10.51 16.05
C VAL A 150 -11.42 11.88 15.89
N LYS A 151 -11.00 12.54 16.98
CA LYS A 151 -10.25 13.80 16.89
C LYS A 151 -8.88 13.65 16.29
N GLU A 152 -8.15 12.61 16.67
CA GLU A 152 -6.81 12.34 16.15
C GLU A 152 -6.85 11.92 14.67
N ILE A 153 -7.78 11.06 14.29
CA ILE A 153 -8.06 10.73 12.90
C ILE A 153 -8.48 11.99 12.12
N GLY A 154 -9.33 12.82 12.70
CA GLY A 154 -9.78 14.08 12.08
C GLY A 154 -8.63 15.08 11.85
N ALA A 155 -7.76 15.28 12.83
CA ALA A 155 -6.60 16.15 12.73
C ALA A 155 -5.56 15.61 11.73
N ASN A 156 -5.32 14.30 11.75
CA ASN A 156 -4.45 13.63 10.79
C ASN A 156 -5.04 13.63 9.37
N LEU A 157 -6.36 13.52 9.21
CA LEU A 157 -7.05 13.66 7.93
C LEU A 157 -6.89 15.06 7.35
N ALA A 158 -7.01 16.12 8.16
CA ALA A 158 -6.79 17.48 7.68
C ALA A 158 -5.36 17.68 7.17
N HIS A 159 -4.36 17.18 7.89
CA HIS A 159 -2.97 17.24 7.44
C HIS A 159 -2.70 16.39 6.19
N ARG A 160 -3.28 15.20 6.11
CA ARG A 160 -3.18 14.30 4.95
C ARG A 160 -3.98 14.81 3.74
N SER A 161 -5.06 15.58 3.95
CA SER A 161 -5.82 16.22 2.88
C SER A 161 -4.96 17.19 2.06
N ILE A 162 -4.03 17.89 2.72
CA ILE A 162 -3.05 18.75 2.05
C ILE A 162 -2.15 17.90 1.13
N GLN A 163 -1.66 16.76 1.61
CA GLN A 163 -0.83 15.85 0.80
C GLN A 163 -1.61 15.30 -0.41
N VAL A 164 -2.88 14.93 -0.20
CA VAL A 164 -3.77 14.48 -1.29
C VAL A 164 -3.98 15.61 -2.29
N GLY A 165 -4.22 16.85 -1.83
CA GLY A 165 -4.34 18.02 -2.69
C GLY A 165 -3.08 18.25 -3.55
N PHE A 166 -1.89 18.17 -2.95
CA PHE A 166 -0.63 18.24 -3.69
C PHE A 166 -0.42 17.06 -4.63
N THR A 167 -0.87 15.86 -4.27
CA THR A 167 -0.84 14.70 -5.16
C THR A 167 -1.71 14.92 -6.39
N LEU A 168 -2.95 15.40 -6.21
CA LEU A 168 -3.85 15.72 -7.32
C LEU A 168 -3.32 16.86 -8.20
N LEU A 169 -2.74 17.90 -7.58
CA LEU A 169 -2.09 18.98 -8.31
C LEU A 169 -0.91 18.47 -9.15
N SER A 170 -0.03 17.67 -8.56
CA SER A 170 1.09 17.03 -9.27
C SER A 170 0.60 16.11 -10.39
N LEU A 171 -0.48 15.36 -10.14
CA LEU A 171 -1.12 14.48 -11.11
C LEU A 171 -1.60 15.27 -12.33
N PHE A 172 -2.27 16.40 -12.10
CA PHE A 172 -2.71 17.29 -13.17
C PHE A 172 -1.55 17.75 -14.06
N PHE A 173 -0.46 18.24 -13.45
CA PHE A 173 0.71 18.69 -14.20
C PHE A 173 1.41 17.54 -14.93
N PHE A 174 1.49 16.37 -14.32
CA PHE A 174 2.09 15.19 -14.95
C PHE A 174 1.26 14.68 -16.15
N TYR A 175 -0.05 14.79 -16.11
CA TYR A 175 -0.88 14.48 -17.28
C TYR A 175 -0.76 15.56 -18.35
N ARG A 176 -0.76 16.85 -17.97
CA ARG A 176 -0.71 17.95 -18.92
C ARG A 176 0.65 18.07 -19.62
N ASP A 177 1.73 18.01 -18.85
CA ASP A 177 3.08 18.25 -19.35
C ASP A 177 3.94 16.98 -19.38
N GLY A 178 3.34 15.80 -19.27
CA GLY A 178 4.03 14.51 -19.10
C GLY A 178 5.03 14.20 -20.20
N ASP A 179 4.66 14.44 -21.45
CA ASP A 179 5.56 14.19 -22.59
C ASP A 179 6.80 15.10 -22.55
N LYS A 180 6.65 16.38 -22.14
CA LYS A 180 7.77 17.32 -21.97
C LYS A 180 8.66 16.93 -20.81
N LEU A 181 8.05 16.57 -19.66
CA LEU A 181 8.79 16.12 -18.48
C LEU A 181 9.55 14.84 -18.77
N LEU A 182 8.94 13.90 -19.46
CA LEU A 182 9.57 12.66 -19.87
C LEU A 182 10.78 12.93 -20.79
N ALA A 183 10.63 13.82 -21.78
CA ALA A 183 11.74 14.20 -22.65
C ALA A 183 12.91 14.82 -21.87
N GLN A 184 12.65 15.69 -20.88
CA GLN A 184 13.69 16.25 -20.02
C GLN A 184 14.38 15.17 -19.17
N VAL A 185 13.61 14.22 -18.58
CA VAL A 185 14.17 13.11 -17.81
C VAL A 185 15.06 12.23 -18.71
N TYR A 186 14.66 11.99 -19.96
CA TYR A 186 15.50 11.26 -20.93
C TYR A 186 16.79 12.01 -21.25
N GLN A 187 16.73 13.31 -21.50
CA GLN A 187 17.92 14.13 -21.81
C GLN A 187 18.91 14.17 -20.63
N VAL A 188 18.40 14.43 -19.42
CA VAL A 188 19.25 14.47 -18.21
C VAL A 188 19.84 13.08 -17.93
N GLY A 189 19.03 12.04 -18.04
CA GLY A 189 19.49 10.68 -17.81
C GLY A 189 20.54 10.24 -18.83
N GLU A 190 20.38 10.57 -20.13
CA GLU A 190 21.36 10.31 -21.18
C GLU A 190 22.67 11.09 -20.93
N TYR A 191 22.56 12.34 -20.48
CA TYR A 191 23.73 13.15 -20.14
C TYR A 191 24.52 12.58 -18.95
N CYS A 192 23.83 12.11 -17.89
CA CYS A 192 24.47 11.62 -16.67
C CYS A 192 24.97 10.17 -16.78
N LEU A 193 24.21 9.27 -17.43
CA LEU A 193 24.45 7.82 -17.44
C LEU A 193 24.75 7.27 -18.85
N GLY A 194 24.69 8.10 -19.89
CA GLY A 194 24.93 7.71 -21.27
C GLY A 194 24.01 6.57 -21.72
N GLN A 195 24.58 5.61 -22.46
CA GLN A 195 23.84 4.45 -22.99
C GLN A 195 23.18 3.58 -21.91
N ARG A 196 23.68 3.61 -20.69
CA ARG A 196 23.12 2.85 -19.56
C ARG A 196 21.73 3.32 -19.18
N TRP A 197 21.46 4.63 -19.35
CA TRP A 197 20.16 5.24 -19.04
C TRP A 197 18.99 4.55 -19.75
N PHE A 198 19.14 4.21 -21.02
CA PHE A 198 18.07 3.61 -21.80
C PHE A 198 17.58 2.26 -21.25
N ARG A 199 18.47 1.49 -20.62
CA ARG A 199 18.10 0.23 -19.95
C ARG A 199 17.23 0.47 -18.73
N TYR A 200 17.57 1.48 -17.91
CA TYR A 200 16.78 1.85 -16.73
C TYR A 200 15.46 2.48 -17.14
N ALA A 201 15.49 3.40 -18.07
CA ALA A 201 14.32 4.11 -18.57
C ALA A 201 13.25 3.19 -19.19
N ASP A 202 13.66 2.04 -19.79
CA ASP A 202 12.74 1.03 -20.32
C ASP A 202 12.19 0.11 -19.22
N ARG A 203 13.02 -0.28 -18.26
CA ARG A 203 12.63 -1.23 -17.20
C ARG A 203 11.82 -0.60 -16.09
N LEU A 204 12.15 0.63 -15.68
CA LEU A 204 11.55 1.31 -14.54
C LEU A 204 10.01 1.48 -14.66
N PRO A 205 9.46 2.04 -15.76
CA PRO A 205 8.01 2.18 -15.90
C PRO A 205 7.29 0.84 -15.98
N LYS A 206 7.88 -0.16 -16.60
CA LYS A 206 7.33 -1.52 -16.70
C LYS A 206 7.27 -2.18 -15.34
N ALA A 207 8.36 -2.10 -14.56
CA ALA A 207 8.40 -2.62 -13.19
C ALA A 207 7.38 -1.95 -12.30
N LEU A 208 7.31 -0.63 -12.35
CA LEU A 208 6.37 0.15 -11.55
C LEU A 208 4.92 -0.19 -11.92
N SER A 209 4.58 -0.18 -13.20
CA SER A 209 3.24 -0.50 -13.68
C SER A 209 2.83 -1.94 -13.33
N ALA A 210 3.71 -2.91 -13.49
CA ALA A 210 3.47 -4.30 -13.12
C ALA A 210 3.28 -4.46 -11.62
N THR A 211 4.11 -3.81 -10.80
CA THR A 211 3.98 -3.83 -9.33
C THR A 211 2.66 -3.19 -8.89
N VAL A 212 2.35 -2.00 -9.41
CA VAL A 212 1.12 -1.27 -9.03
C VAL A 212 -0.12 -2.06 -9.44
N ASN A 213 -0.22 -2.46 -10.70
CA ASN A 213 -1.38 -3.19 -11.20
C ASN A 213 -1.53 -4.55 -10.51
N GLY A 214 -0.42 -5.30 -10.39
CA GLY A 214 -0.43 -6.61 -9.73
C GLY A 214 -0.84 -6.50 -8.26
N THR A 215 -0.23 -5.57 -7.53
CA THR A 215 -0.45 -5.45 -6.08
C THR A 215 -1.84 -4.89 -5.76
N ILE A 216 -2.27 -3.83 -6.43
CA ILE A 216 -3.58 -3.19 -6.15
C ILE A 216 -4.72 -4.10 -6.58
N VAL A 217 -4.71 -4.61 -7.81
CA VAL A 217 -5.81 -5.43 -8.33
C VAL A 217 -5.95 -6.73 -7.54
N VAL A 218 -4.83 -7.41 -7.26
CA VAL A 218 -4.84 -8.63 -6.45
C VAL A 218 -5.26 -8.31 -5.02
N GLY A 219 -4.70 -7.27 -4.40
CA GLY A 219 -5.03 -6.87 -3.04
C GLY A 219 -6.52 -6.56 -2.87
N LEU A 220 -7.07 -5.71 -3.74
CA LEU A 220 -8.49 -5.38 -3.71
C LEU A 220 -9.39 -6.60 -4.00
N GLY A 221 -9.03 -7.43 -4.98
CA GLY A 221 -9.77 -8.63 -5.32
C GLY A 221 -9.80 -9.64 -4.17
N VAL A 222 -8.65 -9.95 -3.59
CA VAL A 222 -8.54 -10.87 -2.44
C VAL A 222 -9.28 -10.31 -1.24
N GLY A 223 -9.07 -9.02 -0.90
CA GLY A 223 -9.72 -8.37 0.24
C GLY A 223 -11.25 -8.33 0.09
N PHE A 224 -11.75 -8.04 -1.11
CA PHE A 224 -13.19 -8.06 -1.41
C PHE A 224 -13.79 -9.48 -1.26
N LEU A 225 -13.19 -10.48 -1.90
CA LEU A 225 -13.67 -11.86 -1.83
C LEU A 225 -13.64 -12.43 -0.40
N MET A 226 -12.60 -12.11 0.35
CA MET A 226 -12.48 -12.50 1.75
C MET A 226 -13.45 -11.71 2.64
N GLY A 227 -13.62 -10.40 2.42
CA GLY A 227 -14.57 -9.57 3.15
C GLY A 227 -16.01 -10.05 2.99
N VAL A 228 -16.41 -10.43 1.77
CA VAL A 228 -17.72 -11.05 1.50
C VAL A 228 -17.86 -12.37 2.27
N CYS A 229 -16.83 -13.23 2.22
CA CYS A 229 -16.83 -14.48 2.97
C CYS A 229 -16.97 -14.25 4.48
N TYR A 230 -16.23 -13.32 5.06
CA TYR A 230 -16.33 -12.95 6.48
C TYR A 230 -17.73 -12.47 6.86
N GLY A 231 -18.38 -11.67 5.97
CA GLY A 231 -19.76 -11.24 6.16
C GLY A 231 -20.76 -12.38 6.12
N LEU A 232 -20.61 -13.32 5.18
CA LEU A 232 -21.50 -14.49 5.05
C LEU A 232 -21.41 -15.46 6.23
N VAL A 233 -20.23 -15.61 6.84
CA VAL A 233 -20.07 -16.45 8.04
C VAL A 233 -20.41 -15.73 9.34
N GLY A 234 -20.87 -14.46 9.28
CA GLY A 234 -21.29 -13.67 10.44
C GLY A 234 -20.14 -13.15 11.31
N PHE A 235 -18.97 -12.92 10.72
CA PHE A 235 -17.85 -12.30 11.45
C PHE A 235 -18.19 -10.85 11.82
N PRO A 236 -17.90 -10.37 13.06
CA PRO A 236 -18.43 -9.11 13.58
C PRO A 236 -17.93 -7.85 12.86
N ALA A 237 -16.79 -7.88 12.17
CA ALA A 237 -16.23 -6.74 11.44
C ALA A 237 -15.73 -7.13 10.05
N PRO A 238 -16.64 -7.54 9.13
CA PRO A 238 -16.24 -8.14 7.86
C PRO A 238 -15.52 -7.16 6.94
N THR A 239 -15.95 -5.90 6.91
CA THR A 239 -15.35 -4.87 6.04
C THR A 239 -13.97 -4.47 6.52
N LEU A 240 -13.79 -4.27 7.83
CA LEU A 240 -12.48 -3.98 8.42
C LEU A 240 -11.49 -5.11 8.15
N THR A 241 -11.91 -6.35 8.42
CA THR A 241 -11.04 -7.51 8.22
C THR A 241 -10.76 -7.79 6.74
N GLY A 242 -11.75 -7.57 5.87
CA GLY A 242 -11.57 -7.61 4.42
C GLY A 242 -10.58 -6.55 3.94
N PHE A 243 -10.64 -5.33 4.48
CA PHE A 243 -9.67 -4.28 4.17
C PHE A 243 -8.26 -4.62 4.68
N ILE A 244 -8.15 -5.14 5.91
CA ILE A 244 -6.86 -5.65 6.43
C ILE A 244 -6.32 -6.76 5.53
N THR A 245 -7.19 -7.67 5.06
CA THR A 245 -6.80 -8.74 4.13
C THR A 245 -6.33 -8.17 2.78
N ALA A 246 -6.96 -7.10 2.28
CA ALA A 246 -6.52 -6.40 1.07
C ALA A 246 -5.11 -5.83 1.22
N LEU A 247 -4.82 -5.17 2.33
CA LEU A 247 -3.47 -4.67 2.64
C LEU A 247 -2.47 -5.81 2.85
N ALA A 248 -2.87 -6.86 3.56
CA ALA A 248 -2.06 -8.05 3.78
C ALA A 248 -1.69 -8.76 2.47
N ALA A 249 -2.57 -8.75 1.46
CA ALA A 249 -2.34 -9.36 0.15
C ALA A 249 -1.23 -8.67 -0.66
N MET A 250 -0.86 -7.45 -0.27
CA MET A 250 0.27 -6.74 -0.85
C MET A 250 1.61 -7.26 -0.34
N ILE A 251 1.62 -7.96 0.80
CA ILE A 251 2.82 -8.51 1.43
C ILE A 251 2.78 -10.05 1.31
N PRO A 252 3.85 -10.68 0.79
CA PRO A 252 3.89 -12.13 0.67
C PRO A 252 3.65 -12.84 2.02
N PHE A 253 2.87 -13.93 2.00
CA PHE A 253 2.57 -14.81 3.14
C PHE A 253 1.77 -14.21 4.30
N VAL A 254 1.34 -12.94 4.25
CA VAL A 254 0.61 -12.31 5.35
C VAL A 254 -0.88 -12.65 5.33
N VAL A 255 -1.48 -12.85 4.17
CA VAL A 255 -2.92 -13.21 4.05
C VAL A 255 -3.30 -14.48 4.82
N PRO A 256 -2.53 -15.58 4.75
CA PRO A 256 -2.81 -16.78 5.55
C PRO A 256 -2.90 -16.49 7.05
N ILE A 257 -2.07 -15.60 7.57
CA ILE A 257 -2.11 -15.20 8.99
C ILE A 257 -3.46 -14.57 9.32
N VAL A 258 -3.98 -13.69 8.44
CA VAL A 258 -5.25 -12.99 8.67
C VAL A 258 -6.42 -13.97 8.66
N PHE A 259 -6.58 -14.79 7.62
CA PHE A 259 -7.76 -15.67 7.56
C PHE A 259 -7.69 -16.84 8.56
N VAL A 260 -6.49 -17.32 8.93
CA VAL A 260 -6.33 -18.29 10.02
C VAL A 260 -6.72 -17.66 11.35
N THR A 261 -6.34 -16.41 11.62
CA THR A 261 -6.76 -15.68 12.83
C THR A 261 -8.28 -15.53 12.88
N VAL A 262 -8.92 -15.17 11.77
CA VAL A 262 -10.39 -15.09 11.69
C VAL A 262 -11.04 -16.44 11.93
N ALA A 263 -10.49 -17.51 11.33
CA ALA A 263 -11.00 -18.86 11.52
C ALA A 263 -10.86 -19.32 12.99
N MET A 264 -9.75 -18.98 13.65
CA MET A 264 -9.56 -19.25 15.09
C MET A 264 -10.60 -18.51 15.93
N ILE A 265 -10.86 -17.25 15.63
CA ILE A 265 -11.89 -16.44 16.34
C ILE A 265 -13.27 -17.06 16.11
N LEU A 266 -13.66 -17.42 14.88
CA LEU A 266 -14.93 -18.08 14.58
C LEU A 266 -15.08 -19.41 15.30
N PHE A 267 -14.03 -20.23 15.28
CA PHE A 267 -13.97 -21.48 16.04
C PHE A 267 -14.18 -21.22 17.53
N SER A 268 -13.59 -20.17 18.03
CA SER A 268 -13.68 -19.72 19.41
C SER A 268 -15.11 -19.37 19.88
N VAL A 269 -15.87 -18.77 19.00
CA VAL A 269 -17.28 -18.40 19.25
C VAL A 269 -18.25 -19.58 19.00
N GLY A 270 -17.72 -20.80 18.74
CA GLY A 270 -18.53 -21.99 18.48
C GLY A 270 -18.98 -22.13 17.01
N SER A 271 -18.59 -21.24 16.11
CA SER A 271 -18.92 -21.32 14.69
C SER A 271 -17.89 -22.18 13.93
N MET A 272 -17.90 -23.50 14.19
CA MET A 272 -16.99 -24.45 13.54
C MET A 272 -17.14 -24.47 12.01
N VAL A 273 -18.39 -24.42 11.53
CA VAL A 273 -18.69 -24.39 10.09
C VAL A 273 -18.14 -23.10 9.45
N GLY A 274 -18.33 -21.95 10.10
CA GLY A 274 -17.77 -20.68 9.63
C GLY A 274 -16.24 -20.70 9.57
N ALA A 275 -15.58 -21.26 10.57
CA ALA A 275 -14.13 -21.40 10.59
C ALA A 275 -13.61 -22.27 9.41
N ILE A 276 -14.25 -23.42 9.15
CA ILE A 276 -13.88 -24.29 8.03
C ILE A 276 -14.11 -23.56 6.69
N ILE A 277 -15.24 -22.88 6.53
CA ILE A 277 -15.54 -22.11 5.30
C ILE A 277 -14.43 -21.08 5.05
N VAL A 278 -14.03 -20.31 6.06
CA VAL A 278 -12.97 -19.28 5.93
C VAL A 278 -11.63 -19.90 5.55
N LEU A 279 -11.25 -21.04 6.16
CA LEU A 279 -9.99 -21.73 5.83
C LEU A 279 -10.00 -22.25 4.39
N VAL A 280 -11.06 -22.95 3.99
CA VAL A 280 -11.19 -23.53 2.64
C VAL A 280 -11.24 -22.42 1.60
N TRP A 281 -12.10 -21.42 1.81
CA TRP A 281 -12.26 -20.29 0.89
C TRP A 281 -10.99 -19.45 0.80
N GLY A 282 -10.35 -19.13 1.93
CA GLY A 282 -9.12 -18.37 1.97
C GLY A 282 -7.97 -19.05 1.25
N THR A 283 -7.83 -20.36 1.43
CA THR A 283 -6.84 -21.17 0.70
C THR A 283 -7.14 -21.19 -0.81
N LEU A 284 -8.40 -21.33 -1.21
CA LEU A 284 -8.82 -21.33 -2.61
C LEU A 284 -8.54 -19.96 -3.25
N VAL A 285 -8.96 -18.86 -2.61
CA VAL A 285 -8.75 -17.50 -3.11
C VAL A 285 -7.26 -17.21 -3.27
N MET A 286 -6.43 -17.58 -2.29
CA MET A 286 -4.98 -17.40 -2.37
C MET A 286 -4.36 -18.25 -3.46
N PHE A 287 -4.77 -19.51 -3.60
CA PHE A 287 -4.30 -20.40 -4.66
C PHE A 287 -4.58 -19.78 -6.05
N VAL A 288 -5.81 -19.32 -6.28
CA VAL A 288 -6.20 -18.67 -7.55
C VAL A 288 -5.42 -17.36 -7.75
N ALA A 289 -5.29 -16.54 -6.71
CA ALA A 289 -4.56 -15.28 -6.79
C ALA A 289 -3.08 -15.50 -7.15
N ASP A 290 -2.40 -16.45 -6.50
CA ASP A 290 -0.97 -16.66 -6.67
C ASP A 290 -0.62 -17.39 -7.97
N HIS A 291 -1.45 -18.37 -8.40
CA HIS A 291 -1.13 -19.19 -9.56
C HIS A 291 -1.72 -18.70 -10.89
N PHE A 292 -2.80 -17.92 -10.84
CA PHE A 292 -3.48 -17.45 -12.05
C PHE A 292 -3.48 -15.94 -12.19
N VAL A 293 -3.89 -15.21 -11.14
CA VAL A 293 -4.11 -13.75 -11.26
C VAL A 293 -2.78 -13.00 -11.30
N LYS A 294 -1.86 -13.27 -10.37
CA LYS A 294 -0.54 -12.62 -10.32
C LYS A 294 0.27 -12.83 -11.60
N PRO A 295 0.42 -14.06 -12.14
CA PRO A 295 1.16 -14.27 -13.39
C PRO A 295 0.55 -13.53 -14.59
N VAL A 296 -0.78 -13.46 -14.68
CA VAL A 296 -1.47 -12.75 -15.77
C VAL A 296 -1.28 -11.23 -15.66
N LEU A 297 -1.33 -10.68 -14.45
CA LEU A 297 -1.22 -9.23 -14.24
C LEU A 297 0.22 -8.73 -14.24
N ILE A 298 1.14 -9.49 -13.66
CA ILE A 298 2.56 -9.10 -13.56
C ILE A 298 3.30 -9.49 -14.84
N GLY A 299 2.83 -10.53 -15.54
CA GLY A 299 3.24 -10.96 -16.88
C GLY A 299 4.71 -10.86 -17.14
N GLY A 300 5.56 -11.81 -16.73
CA GLY A 300 6.94 -11.98 -17.21
C GLY A 300 7.85 -10.73 -17.28
N ALA A 301 7.40 -9.58 -16.77
CA ALA A 301 8.04 -8.31 -17.01
C ALA A 301 9.44 -8.23 -16.38
N ILE A 302 9.67 -8.95 -15.27
CA ILE A 302 11.00 -8.95 -14.62
C ILE A 302 11.12 -10.18 -13.69
N GLU A 303 12.07 -11.06 -14.02
CA GLU A 303 12.46 -12.17 -13.15
C GLU A 303 13.35 -11.67 -12.02
N LEU A 304 12.74 -11.30 -10.89
CA LEU A 304 13.48 -10.99 -9.67
C LEU A 304 13.59 -12.23 -8.77
N PRO A 305 14.75 -12.45 -8.12
CA PRO A 305 14.85 -13.42 -7.06
C PRO A 305 13.82 -13.10 -5.96
N PHE A 306 13.15 -14.14 -5.46
CA PHE A 306 12.11 -13.98 -4.42
C PHE A 306 12.58 -13.16 -3.22
N LEU A 307 13.81 -13.39 -2.73
CA LEU A 307 14.39 -12.63 -1.63
C LEU A 307 14.53 -11.14 -1.93
N ALA A 308 14.86 -10.77 -3.16
CA ALA A 308 14.95 -9.36 -3.55
C ALA A 308 13.57 -8.68 -3.45
N VAL A 309 12.51 -9.34 -3.94
CA VAL A 309 11.14 -8.82 -3.82
C VAL A 309 10.73 -8.69 -2.37
N LEU A 310 10.98 -9.71 -1.54
CA LEU A 310 10.62 -9.74 -0.13
C LEU A 310 11.33 -8.62 0.64
N PHE A 311 12.66 -8.49 0.52
CA PHE A 311 13.42 -7.43 1.16
C PHE A 311 13.05 -6.04 0.62
N GLY A 312 12.76 -5.94 -0.68
CA GLY A 312 12.25 -4.71 -1.27
C GLY A 312 10.96 -4.25 -0.64
N ILE A 313 9.98 -5.15 -0.49
CA ILE A 313 8.68 -4.83 0.12
C ILE A 313 8.86 -4.52 1.61
N LEU A 314 9.45 -5.40 2.40
CA LEU A 314 9.57 -5.22 3.85
C LEU A 314 10.43 -4.01 4.21
N GLY A 315 11.63 -3.88 3.62
CA GLY A 315 12.50 -2.73 3.85
C GLY A 315 11.91 -1.43 3.29
N GLY A 316 11.20 -1.52 2.16
CA GLY A 316 10.48 -0.38 1.58
C GLY A 316 9.37 0.13 2.52
N VAL A 317 8.56 -0.78 3.08
CA VAL A 317 7.49 -0.43 4.04
C VAL A 317 8.06 0.19 5.30
N GLU A 318 9.15 -0.36 5.84
CA GLU A 318 9.79 0.16 7.04
C GLU A 318 10.35 1.57 6.84
N THR A 319 10.96 1.85 5.67
CA THR A 319 11.63 3.13 5.40
C THR A 319 10.72 4.19 4.81
N LEU A 320 9.83 3.83 3.90
CA LEU A 320 8.98 4.73 3.11
C LEU A 320 7.48 4.58 3.43
N GLY A 321 7.12 3.72 4.39
CA GLY A 321 5.73 3.41 4.70
C GLY A 321 5.00 2.80 3.49
N LEU A 322 3.75 3.22 3.28
CA LEU A 322 2.90 2.67 2.21
C LEU A 322 3.49 2.85 0.79
N LEU A 323 4.27 3.93 0.57
CA LEU A 323 5.00 4.11 -0.70
C LEU A 323 6.02 2.99 -0.95
N GLY A 324 6.60 2.45 0.11
CA GLY A 324 7.59 1.40 0.02
C GLY A 324 7.06 0.07 -0.53
N LEU A 325 5.75 -0.20 -0.40
CA LEU A 325 5.11 -1.36 -1.05
C LEU A 325 5.29 -1.35 -2.57
N PHE A 326 5.29 -0.16 -3.16
CA PHE A 326 5.42 0.02 -4.61
C PHE A 326 6.86 0.30 -5.04
N LEU A 327 7.56 1.17 -4.32
CA LEU A 327 8.93 1.56 -4.65
C LEU A 327 9.96 0.49 -4.28
N GLY A 328 9.73 -0.27 -3.21
CA GLY A 328 10.66 -1.30 -2.75
C GLY A 328 11.04 -2.31 -3.84
N PRO A 329 10.07 -3.02 -4.45
CA PRO A 329 10.34 -3.90 -5.58
C PRO A 329 11.00 -3.20 -6.76
N VAL A 330 10.60 -1.96 -7.06
CA VAL A 330 11.16 -1.17 -8.17
C VAL A 330 12.63 -0.85 -7.93
N VAL A 331 13.01 -0.45 -6.72
CA VAL A 331 14.41 -0.22 -6.34
C VAL A 331 15.20 -1.50 -6.45
N MET A 332 14.64 -2.65 -6.05
CA MET A 332 15.31 -3.94 -6.19
C MET A 332 15.48 -4.37 -7.66
N VAL A 333 14.53 -4.05 -8.53
CA VAL A 333 14.69 -4.22 -9.98
C VAL A 333 15.88 -3.43 -10.50
N LEU A 334 16.00 -2.17 -10.11
CA LEU A 334 17.12 -1.32 -10.50
C LEU A 334 18.45 -1.86 -9.97
N PHE A 335 18.47 -2.29 -8.72
CA PHE A 335 19.66 -2.89 -8.10
C PHE A 335 20.10 -4.16 -8.83
N VAL A 336 19.19 -5.09 -9.09
CA VAL A 336 19.50 -6.33 -9.83
C VAL A 336 19.94 -6.01 -11.26
N THR A 337 19.32 -5.00 -11.89
CA THR A 337 19.74 -4.54 -13.23
C THR A 337 21.18 -4.01 -13.22
N LEU A 338 21.54 -3.21 -12.21
CA LEU A 338 22.92 -2.74 -11.99
C LEU A 338 23.89 -3.89 -11.78
N TRP A 339 23.51 -4.86 -10.96
CA TRP A 339 24.36 -6.01 -10.66
C TRP A 339 24.64 -6.91 -11.89
N GLN A 340 23.65 -7.04 -12.78
CA GLN A 340 23.75 -7.81 -14.01
C GLN A 340 24.43 -7.06 -15.15
N GLU A 341 24.71 -5.77 -15.00
CA GLU A 341 25.25 -4.91 -16.06
C GLU A 341 26.60 -5.38 -16.65
N PRO A 342 27.57 -5.89 -15.86
CA PRO A 342 28.83 -6.40 -16.40
C PRO A 342 28.67 -7.56 -17.37
N GLN A 343 27.54 -8.27 -17.33
CA GLN A 343 27.24 -9.46 -18.15
C GLN A 343 26.36 -9.15 -19.36
N ALA A 344 25.87 -7.90 -19.49
CA ALA A 344 24.91 -7.54 -20.52
C ALA A 344 25.59 -7.17 -21.88
N THR A 345 25.05 -7.71 -22.96
CA THR A 345 25.38 -7.29 -24.32
C THR A 345 25.07 -5.80 -24.56
N PRO A 346 25.80 -5.11 -25.51
CA PRO A 346 25.51 -3.70 -25.79
C PRO A 346 24.06 -3.49 -26.21
N TYR A 347 23.42 -2.48 -25.59
CA TYR A 347 22.03 -2.14 -25.91
C TYR A 347 21.91 -1.48 -27.27
N ILE A 348 21.16 -2.08 -28.18
CA ILE A 348 20.86 -1.49 -29.51
C ILE A 348 19.69 -0.51 -29.30
N LYS A 349 19.94 0.77 -29.56
CA LYS A 349 18.95 1.86 -29.41
C LYS A 349 17.73 1.57 -30.31
N LYS A 350 16.58 1.20 -29.69
CA LYS A 350 15.31 1.16 -30.43
C LYS A 350 14.77 2.59 -30.55
N PRO A 351 14.21 3.00 -31.71
CA PRO A 351 13.61 4.31 -31.84
C PRO A 351 12.44 4.44 -30.82
N VAL A 352 12.48 5.50 -30.04
CA VAL A 352 11.40 5.85 -29.10
C VAL A 352 10.18 6.16 -29.95
N LYS A 353 9.17 5.31 -29.94
CA LYS A 353 7.84 5.66 -30.45
C LYS A 353 7.18 6.54 -29.41
N LEU A 354 7.21 7.85 -29.67
CA LEU A 354 6.45 8.87 -28.95
C LEU A 354 4.94 8.67 -29.14
#